data_c52fd3bf90cda11498bae601ce08a76c
#
_entry.id   c52fd3bf90cda11498bae601ce08a76c
#
_cell.length_a   1.000
_cell.length_b   1.000
_cell.length_c   1.000
_cell.angle_alpha   90.00
_cell.angle_beta   90.00
_cell.angle_gamma   90.00
#
_symmetry.space_group_name_H-M   'P 1'
#
loop_
_entity.id
_entity.type
_entity.pdbx_description
1 polymer ?
#
loop_
_entity_poly.entity_id
_entity_poly.type
_entity_poly.pdbx_seq_one_letter_code
_entity_poly.pdbx_strand_id
1 'polypeptide(L)'
;MFKADLEIAQECVMEPITEIAKKAGISEEDLEVYGKYKAKVSLDVLKKRAEEPDGKLILVTAINPTKAGEGKSTTTVGLADGFRRLGKKAMVALREPSLGPVFGLKGGAAGGGYAQVVPMEDINLHFTGDMHAITTCNNLISACLDNHIHQGNALDIDVNAVVWKRVLDMNDRSLRQIEIGLGPKANGVERKDGFNITVASEVMAILCLSHSLLALKERLGNILIAYNTKKEPFYAKDLGIAG
;
A
#
# COMPACT_ATOMS: atom_id res chain seq x y z
N MET A 1 21.53 -28.22 -8.41
CA MET A 1 20.99 -27.36 -7.33
C MET A 1 19.98 -26.44 -8.00
N PHE A 2 18.80 -26.22 -7.43
CA PHE A 2 17.86 -25.24 -7.97
C PHE A 2 18.38 -23.83 -7.65
N LYS A 3 18.27 -22.91 -8.63
CA LYS A 3 18.64 -21.51 -8.43
C LYS A 3 17.71 -20.82 -7.44
N ALA A 4 18.23 -19.89 -6.66
CA ALA A 4 17.41 -19.02 -5.81
C ALA A 4 16.62 -18.01 -6.65
N ASP A 5 15.52 -17.51 -6.11
CA ASP A 5 14.65 -16.53 -6.80
C ASP A 5 15.44 -15.29 -7.27
N LEU A 6 16.37 -14.82 -6.43
CA LEU A 6 17.22 -13.67 -6.75
C LEU A 6 18.17 -13.95 -7.93
N GLU A 7 18.78 -15.15 -7.97
CA GLU A 7 19.66 -15.55 -9.08
C GLU A 7 18.89 -15.59 -10.40
N ILE A 8 17.67 -16.13 -10.38
CA ILE A 8 16.77 -16.19 -11.56
C ILE A 8 16.41 -14.77 -12.02
N ALA A 9 16.08 -13.87 -11.07
CA ALA A 9 15.75 -12.48 -11.39
C ALA A 9 16.92 -11.73 -12.02
N GLN A 10 18.13 -11.89 -11.48
CA GLN A 10 19.34 -11.22 -11.93
C GLN A 10 19.85 -11.73 -13.28
N GLU A 11 19.61 -12.98 -13.62
CA GLU A 11 19.91 -13.55 -14.93
C GLU A 11 18.90 -13.16 -16.03
N CYS A 12 17.74 -12.61 -15.64
CA CYS A 12 16.69 -12.24 -16.60
C CYS A 12 17.12 -11.04 -17.46
N VAL A 13 17.03 -11.21 -18.76
CA VAL A 13 17.19 -10.09 -19.71
C VAL A 13 15.88 -9.33 -19.79
N MET A 14 15.82 -8.20 -19.08
CA MET A 14 14.62 -7.37 -19.02
C MET A 14 14.42 -6.51 -20.26
N GLU A 15 13.20 -6.43 -20.74
CA GLU A 15 12.78 -5.46 -21.76
C GLU A 15 12.49 -4.09 -21.13
N PRO A 16 12.70 -2.97 -21.85
CA PRO A 16 12.26 -1.65 -21.38
C PRO A 16 10.77 -1.61 -21.09
N ILE A 17 10.39 -0.85 -20.05
CA ILE A 17 8.97 -0.76 -19.62
C ILE A 17 8.06 -0.19 -20.72
N THR A 18 8.59 0.68 -21.58
CA THR A 18 7.86 1.22 -22.74
C THR A 18 7.47 0.13 -23.73
N GLU A 19 8.34 -0.86 -23.97
CA GLU A 19 8.03 -2.01 -24.82
C GLU A 19 6.99 -2.94 -24.19
N ILE A 20 7.06 -3.11 -22.88
CA ILE A 20 6.07 -3.88 -22.13
C ILE A 20 4.70 -3.19 -22.18
N ALA A 21 4.65 -1.87 -21.96
CA ALA A 21 3.44 -1.08 -22.06
C ALA A 21 2.81 -1.15 -23.45
N LYS A 22 3.62 -1.04 -24.50
CA LYS A 22 3.16 -1.20 -25.88
C LYS A 22 2.52 -2.57 -26.14
N LYS A 23 3.10 -3.66 -25.61
CA LYS A 23 2.50 -5.00 -25.68
C LYS A 23 1.16 -5.08 -24.91
N ALA A 24 1.02 -4.32 -23.84
CA ALA A 24 -0.23 -4.18 -23.07
C ALA A 24 -1.24 -3.24 -23.73
N GLY A 25 -0.88 -2.58 -24.83
CA GLY A 25 -1.72 -1.60 -25.51
C GLY A 25 -1.83 -0.25 -24.77
N ILE A 26 -0.82 0.09 -23.97
CA ILE A 26 -0.72 1.38 -23.26
C ILE A 26 0.25 2.25 -24.04
N SER A 27 -0.16 3.49 -24.32
CA SER A 27 0.66 4.48 -25.02
C SER A 27 1.78 5.00 -24.13
N GLU A 28 2.92 5.35 -24.71
CA GLU A 28 4.06 5.92 -23.99
C GLU A 28 3.70 7.26 -23.33
N GLU A 29 2.82 8.05 -23.95
CA GLU A 29 2.31 9.31 -23.38
C GLU A 29 1.52 9.13 -22.09
N ASP A 30 0.99 7.93 -21.85
CA ASP A 30 0.24 7.58 -20.64
C ASP A 30 1.15 7.00 -19.53
N LEU A 31 2.47 7.04 -19.72
CA LEU A 31 3.46 6.50 -18.77
C LEU A 31 4.23 7.61 -18.08
N GLU A 32 4.35 7.50 -16.78
CA GLU A 32 5.36 8.18 -15.97
C GLU A 32 6.48 7.18 -15.64
N VAL A 33 7.61 7.26 -16.36
CA VAL A 33 8.69 6.28 -16.24
C VAL A 33 9.56 6.51 -15.01
N TYR A 34 9.84 5.45 -14.29
CA TYR A 34 10.76 5.39 -13.15
C TYR A 34 12.00 4.57 -13.54
N GLY A 35 12.92 5.20 -14.26
CA GLY A 35 14.04 4.50 -14.88
C GLY A 35 13.61 3.64 -16.08
N LYS A 36 14.42 2.63 -16.42
CA LYS A 36 14.24 1.84 -17.66
C LYS A 36 13.15 0.78 -17.57
N TYR A 37 12.86 0.27 -16.36
CA TYR A 37 12.10 -0.98 -16.18
C TYR A 37 10.83 -0.83 -15.34
N LYS A 38 10.46 0.39 -14.94
CA LYS A 38 9.29 0.70 -14.13
C LYS A 38 8.56 1.91 -14.68
N ALA A 39 7.24 1.96 -14.50
CA ALA A 39 6.44 3.14 -14.80
C ALA A 39 5.15 3.14 -13.99
N LYS A 40 4.59 4.32 -13.76
CA LYS A 40 3.18 4.49 -13.39
C LYS A 40 2.36 4.71 -14.66
N VAL A 41 1.12 4.25 -14.64
CA VAL A 41 0.17 4.46 -15.73
C VAL A 41 -0.80 5.58 -15.34
N SER A 42 -1.00 6.56 -16.22
CA SER A 42 -1.94 7.64 -16.01
C SER A 42 -3.36 7.10 -15.81
N LEU A 43 -4.09 7.65 -14.83
CA LEU A 43 -5.50 7.33 -14.62
C LEU A 43 -6.40 7.75 -15.79
N ASP A 44 -5.92 8.62 -16.69
CA ASP A 44 -6.66 9.01 -17.89
C ASP A 44 -6.85 7.85 -18.87
N VAL A 45 -6.03 6.80 -18.80
CA VAL A 45 -6.25 5.55 -19.54
C VAL A 45 -7.61 4.95 -19.25
N LEU A 46 -8.09 5.02 -18.00
CA LEU A 46 -9.44 4.54 -17.64
C LEU A 46 -10.53 5.33 -18.36
N LYS A 47 -10.38 6.65 -18.46
CA LYS A 47 -11.34 7.52 -19.17
C LYS A 47 -11.31 7.26 -20.68
N LYS A 48 -10.09 7.13 -21.26
CA LYS A 48 -9.90 6.85 -22.69
C LYS A 48 -10.54 5.53 -23.12
N ARG A 49 -10.62 4.56 -22.19
CA ARG A 49 -11.11 3.20 -22.46
C ARG A 49 -12.47 2.88 -21.83
N ALA A 50 -13.20 3.89 -21.33
CA ALA A 50 -14.47 3.70 -20.64
C ALA A 50 -15.54 2.96 -21.45
N GLU A 51 -15.49 3.07 -22.78
CA GLU A 51 -16.43 2.43 -23.70
C GLU A 51 -15.92 1.09 -24.26
N GLU A 52 -14.69 0.68 -23.90
CA GLU A 52 -14.16 -0.62 -24.33
C GLU A 52 -14.79 -1.75 -23.48
N PRO A 53 -15.04 -2.92 -24.08
CA PRO A 53 -15.59 -4.05 -23.33
C PRO A 53 -14.56 -4.56 -22.30
N ASP A 54 -15.04 -4.90 -21.12
CA ASP A 54 -14.22 -5.47 -20.06
C ASP A 54 -13.64 -6.84 -20.47
N GLY A 55 -12.41 -7.07 -20.04
CA GLY A 55 -11.77 -8.37 -20.11
C GLY A 55 -12.35 -9.35 -19.09
N LYS A 56 -11.98 -10.63 -19.20
CA LYS A 56 -12.35 -11.63 -18.20
C LYS A 56 -11.50 -11.49 -16.96
N LEU A 57 -12.14 -11.29 -15.81
CA LEU A 57 -11.47 -11.23 -14.51
C LEU A 57 -11.31 -12.64 -13.94
N ILE A 58 -10.05 -12.98 -13.57
CA ILE A 58 -9.73 -14.23 -12.88
C ILE A 58 -9.16 -13.87 -11.51
N LEU A 59 -9.88 -14.22 -10.43
CA LEU A 59 -9.43 -14.01 -9.06
C LEU A 59 -8.64 -15.22 -8.57
N VAL A 60 -7.39 -15.00 -8.18
CA VAL A 60 -6.56 -15.99 -7.50
C VAL A 60 -6.53 -15.68 -6.00
N THR A 61 -7.10 -16.56 -5.20
CA THR A 61 -7.24 -16.37 -3.75
C THR A 61 -6.93 -17.66 -3.00
N ALA A 62 -6.97 -17.61 -1.67
CA ALA A 62 -6.83 -18.76 -0.80
C ALA A 62 -7.90 -18.72 0.29
N ILE A 63 -8.36 -19.90 0.72
CA ILE A 63 -9.40 -20.04 1.74
C ILE A 63 -8.90 -19.58 3.10
N ASN A 64 -7.69 -20.03 3.50
CA ASN A 64 -7.08 -19.72 4.79
C ASN A 64 -5.65 -19.20 4.62
N PRO A 65 -5.20 -18.23 5.45
CA PRO A 65 -3.80 -17.84 5.49
C PRO A 65 -2.98 -18.90 6.20
N THR A 66 -1.74 -19.13 5.73
CA THR A 66 -0.75 -19.98 6.38
C THR A 66 0.50 -19.17 6.76
N LYS A 67 1.33 -19.72 7.66
CA LYS A 67 2.59 -19.05 8.06
C LYS A 67 3.57 -18.91 6.89
N ALA A 68 3.65 -19.92 6.03
CA ALA A 68 4.55 -19.94 4.87
C ALA A 68 4.01 -19.18 3.63
N GLY A 69 2.75 -18.79 3.64
CA GLY A 69 2.05 -18.27 2.46
C GLY A 69 1.42 -19.37 1.61
N GLU A 70 0.54 -19.00 0.68
CA GLU A 70 -0.28 -19.94 -0.12
C GLU A 70 0.08 -19.93 -1.60
N GLY A 71 1.13 -19.18 -1.98
CA GLY A 71 1.60 -19.12 -3.36
C GLY A 71 0.70 -18.37 -4.34
N LYS A 72 -0.21 -17.51 -3.85
CA LYS A 72 -1.14 -16.73 -4.71
C LYS A 72 -0.42 -15.94 -5.80
N SER A 73 0.61 -15.17 -5.44
CA SER A 73 1.36 -14.36 -6.40
C SER A 73 2.07 -15.23 -7.44
N THR A 74 2.76 -16.29 -7.02
CA THR A 74 3.45 -17.23 -7.91
C THR A 74 2.46 -17.90 -8.88
N THR A 75 1.29 -18.33 -8.37
CA THR A 75 0.23 -18.92 -9.21
C THR A 75 -0.32 -17.89 -10.21
N THR A 76 -0.53 -16.64 -9.78
CA THR A 76 -1.07 -15.58 -10.65
C THR A 76 -0.10 -15.26 -11.78
N VAL A 77 1.19 -15.12 -11.48
CA VAL A 77 2.22 -14.84 -12.50
C VAL A 77 2.38 -16.03 -13.44
N GLY A 78 2.48 -17.25 -12.90
CA GLY A 78 2.59 -18.48 -13.72
C GLY A 78 1.37 -18.69 -14.63
N LEU A 79 0.17 -18.35 -14.17
CA LEU A 79 -1.05 -18.41 -14.98
C LEU A 79 -0.98 -17.40 -16.14
N ALA A 80 -0.56 -16.16 -15.89
CA ALA A 80 -0.40 -15.16 -16.93
C ALA A 80 0.66 -15.54 -17.97
N ASP A 81 1.79 -16.11 -17.53
CA ASP A 81 2.81 -16.65 -18.41
C ASP A 81 2.27 -17.81 -19.27
N GLY A 82 1.44 -18.66 -18.69
CA GLY A 82 0.74 -19.72 -19.41
C GLY A 82 -0.18 -19.16 -20.51
N PHE A 83 -0.98 -18.14 -20.21
CA PHE A 83 -1.82 -17.46 -21.18
C PHE A 83 -1.01 -16.84 -22.31
N ARG A 84 0.10 -16.17 -21.98
CA ARG A 84 1.00 -15.58 -22.98
C ARG A 84 1.57 -16.64 -23.93
N ARG A 85 2.00 -17.79 -23.42
CA ARG A 85 2.48 -18.93 -24.25
C ARG A 85 1.40 -19.48 -25.17
N LEU A 86 0.14 -19.39 -24.79
CA LEU A 86 -1.03 -19.76 -25.61
C LEU A 86 -1.47 -18.62 -26.56
N GLY A 87 -0.69 -17.54 -26.69
CA GLY A 87 -1.00 -16.39 -27.55
C GLY A 87 -2.19 -15.56 -27.05
N LYS A 88 -2.59 -15.69 -25.79
CA LYS A 88 -3.67 -14.90 -25.18
C LYS A 88 -3.12 -13.61 -24.59
N LYS A 89 -3.88 -12.52 -24.71
CA LYS A 89 -3.60 -11.26 -24.00
C LYS A 89 -4.00 -11.44 -22.53
N ALA A 90 -3.04 -11.30 -21.63
CA ALA A 90 -3.27 -11.37 -20.20
C ALA A 90 -2.44 -10.29 -19.49
N MET A 91 -3.00 -9.74 -18.43
CA MET A 91 -2.35 -8.77 -17.54
C MET A 91 -2.54 -9.24 -16.11
N VAL A 92 -1.52 -9.12 -15.28
CA VAL A 92 -1.63 -9.41 -13.85
C VAL A 92 -1.83 -8.10 -13.07
N ALA A 93 -2.67 -8.16 -12.04
CA ALA A 93 -2.79 -7.14 -11.02
C ALA A 93 -2.39 -7.76 -9.68
N LEU A 94 -1.25 -7.33 -9.15
CA LEU A 94 -0.68 -7.82 -7.90
C LEU A 94 -0.69 -6.69 -6.87
N ARG A 95 -0.73 -7.06 -5.59
CA ARG A 95 -0.54 -6.10 -4.52
C ARG A 95 0.93 -5.73 -4.41
N GLU A 96 1.23 -4.43 -4.26
CA GLU A 96 2.58 -3.97 -3.96
C GLU A 96 3.07 -4.60 -2.65
N PRO A 97 4.32 -5.13 -2.60
CA PRO A 97 4.88 -5.70 -1.40
C PRO A 97 5.22 -4.63 -0.35
N SER A 98 5.07 -4.99 0.91
CA SER A 98 5.51 -4.22 2.06
C SER A 98 6.84 -4.78 2.56
N LEU A 99 7.70 -3.93 3.10
CA LEU A 99 9.01 -4.32 3.62
C LEU A 99 8.92 -5.37 4.73
N GLY A 100 7.94 -5.26 5.63
CA GLY A 100 7.76 -6.21 6.71
C GLY A 100 7.62 -7.66 6.23
N PRO A 101 6.70 -7.99 5.31
CA PRO A 101 6.62 -9.30 4.68
C PRO A 101 7.87 -9.71 3.90
N VAL A 102 8.52 -8.79 3.18
CA VAL A 102 9.74 -9.06 2.40
C VAL A 102 10.87 -9.56 3.29
N PHE A 103 11.10 -8.91 4.42
CA PHE A 103 12.12 -9.32 5.42
C PHE A 103 11.61 -10.39 6.42
N GLY A 104 10.38 -10.86 6.25
CA GLY A 104 9.77 -11.90 7.08
C GLY A 104 9.75 -13.28 6.40
N LEU A 105 9.02 -14.20 7.02
CA LEU A 105 8.89 -15.57 6.53
C LEU A 105 8.11 -15.68 5.19
N LYS A 106 7.31 -14.68 4.85
CA LYS A 106 6.46 -14.72 3.64
C LYS A 106 7.14 -14.24 2.37
N GLY A 107 8.29 -13.58 2.47
CA GLY A 107 8.99 -12.99 1.33
C GLY A 107 8.19 -11.89 0.62
N GLY A 108 8.63 -11.51 -0.58
CA GLY A 108 8.02 -10.48 -1.42
C GLY A 108 6.75 -10.93 -2.16
N ALA A 109 6.11 -9.99 -2.86
CA ALA A 109 4.91 -10.23 -3.65
C ALA A 109 5.17 -10.33 -5.16
N ALA A 110 6.43 -10.40 -5.58
CA ALA A 110 6.82 -10.50 -7.00
C ALA A 110 6.65 -11.91 -7.60
N GLY A 111 6.19 -12.90 -6.85
CA GLY A 111 6.16 -14.30 -7.25
C GLY A 111 7.40 -15.06 -6.78
N GLY A 112 7.76 -16.17 -7.43
CA GLY A 112 8.93 -16.97 -7.09
C GLY A 112 9.34 -17.93 -8.19
N GLY A 113 10.58 -18.40 -8.15
CA GLY A 113 11.17 -19.22 -9.19
C GLY A 113 11.14 -18.51 -10.53
N TYR A 114 10.74 -19.21 -11.57
CA TYR A 114 10.55 -18.64 -12.92
C TYR A 114 9.19 -17.92 -13.07
N ALA A 115 8.28 -18.04 -12.12
CA ALA A 115 7.00 -17.33 -12.10
C ALA A 115 7.11 -16.07 -11.22
N GLN A 116 7.92 -15.11 -11.63
CA GLN A 116 8.12 -13.86 -10.93
C GLN A 116 8.13 -12.64 -11.85
N VAL A 117 7.83 -11.47 -11.29
CA VAL A 117 7.91 -10.18 -11.95
C VAL A 117 9.26 -9.55 -11.65
N VAL A 118 9.91 -8.99 -12.66
CA VAL A 118 11.19 -8.29 -12.55
C VAL A 118 11.04 -6.80 -12.89
N PRO A 119 11.84 -5.90 -12.32
CA PRO A 119 12.96 -6.12 -11.37
C PRO A 119 12.48 -6.47 -9.96
N MET A 120 12.82 -7.64 -9.46
CA MET A 120 12.31 -8.17 -8.19
C MET A 120 12.77 -7.32 -6.99
N GLU A 121 14.04 -6.93 -6.96
CA GLU A 121 14.60 -6.14 -5.87
C GLU A 121 13.93 -4.79 -5.76
N ASP A 122 13.73 -4.08 -6.86
CA ASP A 122 13.05 -2.78 -6.86
C ASP A 122 11.60 -2.89 -6.41
N ILE A 123 10.89 -3.93 -6.90
CA ILE A 123 9.49 -4.18 -6.53
C ILE A 123 9.37 -4.43 -5.02
N ASN A 124 10.29 -5.19 -4.44
CA ASN A 124 10.25 -5.57 -3.04
C ASN A 124 10.76 -4.47 -2.09
N LEU A 125 11.48 -3.46 -2.59
CA LEU A 125 12.16 -2.42 -1.81
C LEU A 125 11.66 -1.01 -2.17
N HIS A 126 10.39 -0.69 -1.85
CA HIS A 126 9.77 0.61 -2.15
C HIS A 126 9.70 0.96 -3.64
N PHE A 127 9.03 0.16 -4.39
CA PHE A 127 8.89 0.18 -5.85
C PHE A 127 8.81 1.59 -6.49
N THR A 128 7.80 2.40 -6.14
CA THR A 128 7.62 3.78 -6.63
C THR A 128 7.34 4.79 -5.52
N GLY A 129 7.50 4.40 -4.24
CA GLY A 129 7.33 5.27 -3.08
C GLY A 129 5.93 5.33 -2.51
N ASP A 130 4.97 4.55 -3.01
CA ASP A 130 3.57 4.62 -2.55
C ASP A 130 3.42 4.18 -1.09
N MET A 131 4.14 3.16 -0.63
CA MET A 131 4.16 2.75 0.78
C MET A 131 4.68 3.86 1.70
N HIS A 132 5.70 4.61 1.27
CA HIS A 132 6.20 5.77 2.00
C HIS A 132 5.14 6.87 2.09
N ALA A 133 4.46 7.17 0.99
CA ALA A 133 3.39 8.17 0.95
C ALA A 133 2.22 7.79 1.88
N ILE A 134 1.81 6.52 1.90
CA ILE A 134 0.76 6.00 2.78
C ILE A 134 1.18 6.12 4.25
N THR A 135 2.42 5.73 4.58
CA THR A 135 2.99 5.88 5.93
C THR A 135 2.96 7.33 6.39
N THR A 136 3.40 8.24 5.52
CA THR A 136 3.43 9.68 5.80
C THR A 136 2.04 10.24 6.02
N CYS A 137 1.08 9.92 5.15
CA CYS A 137 -0.32 10.34 5.28
C CYS A 137 -0.93 9.87 6.60
N ASN A 138 -0.79 8.59 6.92
CA ASN A 138 -1.31 8.01 8.17
C ASN A 138 -0.70 8.70 9.41
N ASN A 139 0.60 8.92 9.41
CA ASN A 139 1.30 9.50 10.55
C ASN A 139 1.08 11.02 10.66
N LEU A 140 0.78 11.71 9.56
CA LEU A 140 0.34 13.10 9.57
C LEU A 140 -0.95 13.26 10.37
N ILE A 141 -1.94 12.38 10.17
CA ILE A 141 -3.19 12.39 10.97
C ILE A 141 -2.86 12.25 12.45
N SER A 142 -1.96 11.32 12.82
CA SER A 142 -1.53 11.15 14.22
C SER A 142 -0.85 12.40 14.78
N ALA A 143 0.04 13.02 14.00
CA ALA A 143 0.74 14.23 14.42
C ALA A 143 -0.20 15.42 14.60
N CYS A 144 -1.18 15.59 13.71
CA CYS A 144 -2.18 16.66 13.82
C CYS A 144 -3.11 16.44 15.01
N LEU A 145 -3.50 15.20 15.28
CA LEU A 145 -4.28 14.84 16.47
C LEU A 145 -3.53 15.18 17.76
N ASP A 146 -2.27 14.75 17.88
CA ASP A 146 -1.46 15.03 19.07
C ASP A 146 -1.20 16.53 19.25
N ASN A 147 -0.95 17.25 18.14
CA ASN A 147 -0.81 18.70 18.18
C ASN A 147 -2.11 19.39 18.64
N HIS A 148 -3.28 18.95 18.15
CA HIS A 148 -4.58 19.47 18.57
C HIS A 148 -4.79 19.28 20.08
N ILE A 149 -4.53 18.09 20.61
CA ILE A 149 -4.64 17.78 22.03
C ILE A 149 -3.67 18.66 22.85
N HIS A 150 -2.43 18.80 22.38
CA HIS A 150 -1.39 19.59 23.04
C HIS A 150 -1.71 21.09 23.09
N GLN A 151 -2.30 21.65 22.02
CA GLN A 151 -2.60 23.07 21.85
C GLN A 151 -3.94 23.51 22.49
N GLY A 152 -4.47 22.74 23.42
CA GLY A 152 -5.64 23.11 24.20
C GLY A 152 -6.90 22.31 23.92
N ASN A 153 -6.84 21.31 23.03
CA ASN A 153 -7.89 20.30 22.85
C ASN A 153 -9.30 20.89 22.68
N ALA A 154 -9.47 21.84 21.78
CA ALA A 154 -10.74 22.57 21.58
C ALA A 154 -11.92 21.64 21.21
N LEU A 155 -11.66 20.44 20.70
CA LEU A 155 -12.65 19.41 20.38
C LEU A 155 -12.97 18.51 21.59
N ASP A 156 -12.39 18.75 22.76
CA ASP A 156 -12.59 17.96 23.97
C ASP A 156 -12.34 16.44 23.77
N ILE A 157 -11.31 16.10 22.99
CA ILE A 157 -10.95 14.71 22.68
C ILE A 157 -10.51 14.01 23.98
N ASP A 158 -11.09 12.83 24.24
CA ASP A 158 -10.63 11.97 25.32
C ASP A 158 -9.34 11.26 24.90
N VAL A 159 -8.23 11.56 25.56
CA VAL A 159 -6.91 10.99 25.25
C VAL A 159 -6.86 9.46 25.40
N ASN A 160 -7.79 8.89 26.19
CA ASN A 160 -7.92 7.45 26.36
C ASN A 160 -8.83 6.80 25.32
N ALA A 161 -9.55 7.60 24.53
CA ALA A 161 -10.48 7.16 23.50
C ALA A 161 -9.98 7.46 22.07
N VAL A 162 -8.69 7.69 21.90
CA VAL A 162 -8.04 7.77 20.58
C VAL A 162 -7.98 6.36 19.99
N VAL A 163 -8.59 6.17 18.81
CA VAL A 163 -8.63 4.89 18.11
C VAL A 163 -7.61 4.82 16.98
N TRP A 164 -7.19 5.97 16.48
CA TRP A 164 -6.20 6.08 15.40
C TRP A 164 -4.80 5.74 15.90
N LYS A 165 -4.09 4.91 15.16
CA LYS A 165 -2.72 4.50 15.47
C LYS A 165 -1.74 4.92 14.39
N ARG A 166 -0.49 5.04 14.77
CA ARG A 166 0.63 5.24 13.85
C ARG A 166 0.89 3.99 13.01
N VAL A 167 1.66 4.15 11.96
CA VAL A 167 2.12 3.02 11.14
C VAL A 167 3.61 3.10 10.87
N LEU A 168 4.19 1.91 10.67
CA LEU A 168 5.55 1.71 10.24
C LEU A 168 5.55 0.56 9.23
N ASP A 169 6.27 0.72 8.10
CA ASP A 169 6.35 -0.34 7.10
C ASP A 169 7.38 -1.41 7.49
N MET A 170 7.22 -1.93 8.69
CA MET A 170 8.04 -3.01 9.26
C MET A 170 7.19 -3.83 10.24
N ASN A 171 7.47 -5.12 10.33
CA ASN A 171 6.84 -6.03 11.29
C ASN A 171 7.53 -5.93 12.66
N ASP A 172 7.35 -4.84 13.36
CA ASP A 172 7.86 -4.66 14.73
C ASP A 172 6.73 -4.81 15.75
N ARG A 173 6.71 -5.97 16.42
CA ARG A 173 5.68 -6.28 17.41
C ARG A 173 5.88 -5.55 18.73
N SER A 174 7.09 -5.12 19.05
CA SER A 174 7.38 -4.38 20.28
C SER A 174 6.77 -2.98 20.27
N LEU A 175 6.52 -2.42 19.08
CA LEU A 175 5.89 -1.11 18.92
C LEU A 175 4.36 -1.12 18.87
N ARG A 176 3.71 -2.27 19.02
CA ARG A 176 2.22 -2.35 18.95
C ARG A 176 1.51 -1.73 20.13
N GLN A 177 2.18 -1.64 21.28
CA GLN A 177 1.70 -0.99 22.49
C GLN A 177 2.84 -0.18 23.09
N ILE A 178 2.73 1.12 23.01
CA ILE A 178 3.73 2.08 23.50
C ILE A 178 3.05 3.19 24.28
N GLU A 179 3.81 3.92 25.05
CA GLU A 179 3.43 5.20 25.65
C GLU A 179 4.16 6.33 24.95
N ILE A 180 3.44 7.39 24.61
CA ILE A 180 3.95 8.57 23.93
C ILE A 180 3.71 9.82 24.76
N GLY A 181 4.37 10.93 24.38
CA GLY A 181 4.26 12.20 25.08
C GLY A 181 5.00 12.26 26.42
N LEU A 182 5.85 11.26 26.70
CA LEU A 182 6.60 11.17 27.95
C LEU A 182 7.67 12.28 28.08
N GLY A 183 7.90 12.76 29.29
CA GLY A 183 8.95 13.72 29.62
C GLY A 183 8.47 15.18 29.64
N PRO A 184 9.26 16.14 29.12
CA PRO A 184 8.88 17.56 29.15
C PRO A 184 7.55 17.84 28.46
N LYS A 185 6.80 18.83 28.94
CA LYS A 185 5.51 19.25 28.33
C LYS A 185 5.59 19.50 26.82
N ALA A 186 6.74 19.90 26.32
CA ALA A 186 6.96 20.10 24.88
C ALA A 186 6.84 18.82 24.05
N ASN A 187 6.95 17.63 24.66
CA ASN A 187 6.81 16.35 23.98
C ASN A 187 5.34 15.94 23.72
N GLY A 188 4.37 16.70 24.22
CA GLY A 188 2.95 16.44 24.04
C GLY A 188 2.25 16.00 25.31
N VAL A 189 1.15 15.30 25.15
CA VAL A 189 0.31 14.76 26.24
C VAL A 189 0.51 13.25 26.33
N GLU A 190 0.78 12.76 27.53
CA GLU A 190 0.99 11.33 27.77
C GLU A 190 -0.26 10.53 27.44
N ARG A 191 -0.11 9.52 26.60
CA ARG A 191 -1.17 8.57 26.25
C ARG A 191 -0.61 7.26 25.68
N LYS A 192 -1.46 6.25 25.67
CA LYS A 192 -1.17 4.98 24.98
C LYS A 192 -1.35 5.13 23.47
N ASP A 193 -0.47 4.50 22.72
CA ASP A 193 -0.50 4.44 21.26
C ASP A 193 0.10 3.11 20.77
N GLY A 194 0.37 3.00 19.49
CA GLY A 194 1.07 1.89 18.89
C GLY A 194 1.27 2.06 17.40
N PHE A 195 2.14 1.26 16.84
CA PHE A 195 2.37 1.19 15.41
C PHE A 195 1.73 -0.07 14.83
N ASN A 196 0.90 0.08 13.81
CA ASN A 196 0.49 -0.99 12.92
C ASN A 196 1.45 -1.05 11.72
N ILE A 197 1.40 -2.12 10.93
CA ILE A 197 2.15 -2.15 9.67
C ILE A 197 1.40 -1.33 8.62
N THR A 198 2.14 -0.57 7.80
CA THR A 198 1.56 0.35 6.80
C THR A 198 0.53 -0.29 5.89
N VAL A 199 0.77 -1.50 5.40
CA VAL A 199 -0.16 -2.22 4.50
C VAL A 199 -1.47 -2.64 5.14
N ALA A 200 -1.58 -2.61 6.47
CA ALA A 200 -2.82 -2.89 7.20
C ALA A 200 -3.53 -1.60 7.64
N SER A 201 -3.06 -0.43 7.20
CA SER A 201 -3.68 0.85 7.52
C SER A 201 -5.00 1.05 6.77
N GLU A 202 -5.89 1.82 7.36
CA GLU A 202 -7.12 2.26 6.71
C GLU A 202 -6.83 3.16 5.50
N VAL A 203 -5.76 3.97 5.56
CA VAL A 203 -5.29 4.79 4.44
C VAL A 203 -4.98 3.92 3.21
N MET A 204 -4.29 2.78 3.40
CA MET A 204 -4.03 1.84 2.30
C MET A 204 -5.31 1.27 1.71
N ALA A 205 -6.26 0.86 2.54
CA ALA A 205 -7.55 0.34 2.09
C ALA A 205 -8.35 1.40 1.31
N ILE A 206 -8.38 2.63 1.82
CA ILE A 206 -9.06 3.76 1.17
C ILE A 206 -8.43 4.06 -0.20
N LEU A 207 -7.09 4.11 -0.29
CA LEU A 207 -6.39 4.32 -1.55
C LEU A 207 -6.77 3.25 -2.59
N CYS A 208 -6.71 1.98 -2.20
CA CYS A 208 -7.02 0.86 -3.11
C CYS A 208 -8.49 0.82 -3.59
N LEU A 209 -9.40 1.41 -2.83
CA LEU A 209 -10.85 1.39 -3.11
C LEU A 209 -11.40 2.71 -3.65
N SER A 210 -10.55 3.72 -3.86
CA SER A 210 -10.96 5.02 -4.39
C SER A 210 -10.85 5.06 -5.90
N HIS A 211 -11.88 5.60 -6.58
CA HIS A 211 -11.92 5.70 -8.05
C HIS A 211 -11.60 7.11 -8.56
N SER A 212 -11.33 8.05 -7.67
CA SER A 212 -10.90 9.41 -8.03
C SER A 212 -10.20 10.09 -6.86
N LEU A 213 -9.46 11.15 -7.14
CA LEU A 213 -8.83 11.98 -6.10
C LEU A 213 -9.85 12.63 -5.17
N LEU A 214 -11.02 13.03 -5.69
CA LEU A 214 -12.09 13.61 -4.86
C LEU A 214 -12.67 12.55 -3.91
N ALA A 215 -12.94 11.34 -4.40
CA ALA A 215 -13.41 10.25 -3.55
C ALA A 215 -12.35 9.83 -2.51
N LEU A 216 -11.07 9.84 -2.88
CA LEU A 216 -9.96 9.59 -1.96
C LEU A 216 -9.96 10.63 -0.82
N LYS A 217 -10.01 11.92 -1.16
CA LYS A 217 -10.02 13.02 -0.20
C LYS A 217 -11.21 12.94 0.76
N GLU A 218 -12.41 12.70 0.25
CA GLU A 218 -13.63 12.55 1.05
C GLU A 218 -13.52 11.39 2.03
N ARG A 219 -13.07 10.22 1.57
CA ARG A 219 -12.90 9.03 2.41
C ARG A 219 -11.84 9.22 3.48
N LEU A 220 -10.69 9.82 3.14
CA LEU A 220 -9.63 10.14 4.11
C LEU A 220 -10.15 11.11 5.19
N GLY A 221 -10.95 12.13 4.79
CA GLY A 221 -11.58 13.04 5.74
C GLY A 221 -12.55 12.36 6.70
N ASN A 222 -13.19 11.28 6.29
CA ASN A 222 -14.15 10.52 7.09
C ASN A 222 -13.53 9.41 7.96
N ILE A 223 -12.20 9.31 8.04
CA ILE A 223 -11.52 8.40 8.97
C ILE A 223 -11.86 8.77 10.41
N LEU A 224 -12.37 7.82 11.17
CA LEU A 224 -12.60 7.96 12.61
C LEU A 224 -11.27 7.96 13.35
N ILE A 225 -10.96 9.02 14.10
CA ILE A 225 -9.68 9.17 14.79
C ILE A 225 -9.79 9.05 16.31
N ALA A 226 -10.86 9.52 16.90
CA ALA A 226 -11.04 9.57 18.35
C ALA A 226 -12.51 9.73 18.73
N TYR A 227 -12.79 9.64 20.02
CA TYR A 227 -14.04 10.10 20.64
C TYR A 227 -13.74 11.20 21.64
N ASN A 228 -14.71 12.10 21.87
CA ASN A 228 -14.60 13.10 22.92
C ASN A 228 -15.06 12.55 24.28
N THR A 229 -15.00 13.39 25.34
CA THR A 229 -15.42 13.03 26.70
C THR A 229 -16.92 12.68 26.79
N LYS A 230 -17.74 13.11 25.81
CA LYS A 230 -19.16 12.77 25.67
C LYS A 230 -19.41 11.53 24.82
N LYS A 231 -18.35 10.86 24.36
CA LYS A 231 -18.40 9.69 23.47
C LYS A 231 -18.92 9.99 22.05
N GLU A 232 -18.82 11.24 21.60
CA GLU A 232 -19.12 11.62 20.23
C GLU A 232 -17.90 11.33 19.33
N PRO A 233 -18.08 10.79 18.11
CA PRO A 233 -16.98 10.45 17.22
C PRO A 233 -16.39 11.70 16.56
N PHE A 234 -15.07 11.71 16.40
CA PHE A 234 -14.32 12.70 15.65
C PHE A 234 -13.58 12.08 14.47
N TYR A 235 -13.58 12.79 13.37
CA TYR A 235 -13.03 12.36 12.09
C TYR A 235 -11.84 13.22 11.69
N ALA A 236 -11.01 12.74 10.76
CA ALA A 236 -9.84 13.48 10.28
C ALA A 236 -10.18 14.89 9.75
N LYS A 237 -11.34 15.04 9.09
CA LYS A 237 -11.82 16.36 8.60
C LYS A 237 -12.07 17.38 9.73
N ASP A 238 -12.41 16.94 10.93
CA ASP A 238 -12.71 17.82 12.07
C ASP A 238 -11.43 18.48 12.60
N LEU A 239 -10.25 17.94 12.30
CA LEU A 239 -8.96 18.55 12.55
C LEU A 239 -8.54 19.58 11.47
N GLY A 240 -9.35 19.79 10.44
CA GLY A 240 -9.04 20.69 9.34
C GLY A 240 -7.95 20.20 8.38
N ILE A 241 -7.67 18.89 8.37
CA ILE A 241 -6.58 18.26 7.59
C ILE A 241 -7.08 17.53 6.33
N ALA A 242 -8.30 17.72 5.92
CA ALA A 242 -8.89 17.09 4.73
C ALA A 242 -8.51 17.80 3.40
N GLY A 243 -7.40 18.56 3.41
CA GLY A 243 -6.89 19.37 2.29
C GLY A 243 -6.17 18.61 1.18
#